data_fdfeb72ccd99e137676ffeb40bbd9507
#
_entry.id   fdfeb72ccd99e137676ffeb40bbd9507
#
_cell.length_a   1.000
_cell.length_b   1.000
_cell.length_c   1.000
_cell.angle_alpha   90.00
_cell.angle_beta   90.00
_cell.angle_gamma   90.00
#
_symmetry.space_group_name_H-M   'P 1'
#
loop_
_entity.id
_entity.type
_entity.pdbx_description
1 polymer ?
#
loop_
_entity_poly.entity_id
_entity_poly.type
_entity_poly.pdbx_seq_one_letter_code
_entity_poly.pdbx_strand_id
1 'polypeptide(L)'
;LRVDCDVYPYTAGSTQLLHILPPDYLTGGMEAVVERLRDKVVRRELAARIESGVGFDDIAKLAGWDGIYLTSLHCPEDHPYQGHNLMEIAALMGQDPLSSCCELLAREHGQITMIDFMASEEDICEILRSPLSCVISDATYPTEGQLHPRVCGNVTHLLEHFVGEKGALSWEQAVHKLTERPAQVLRLGGKGRLAAGYDADICVFEPKALHERATYTDPCETSQGMTHVLVNGAFAIRNGEMTGEKKGTVLRGV
;
A
#
# COMPACT_ATOMS: atom_id res chain seq x y z
N LEU A 1 -26.11 -8.16 -10.23
CA LEU A 1 -24.66 -7.99 -10.19
C LEU A 1 -24.24 -7.77 -8.73
N ARG A 2 -23.30 -8.56 -8.21
CA ARG A 2 -22.66 -8.31 -6.92
C ARG A 2 -21.42 -7.45 -7.18
N VAL A 3 -21.27 -6.39 -6.41
CA VAL A 3 -20.12 -5.49 -6.47
C VAL A 3 -19.52 -5.43 -5.07
N ASP A 4 -18.22 -5.57 -4.98
CA ASP A 4 -17.44 -5.45 -3.75
C ASP A 4 -16.28 -4.48 -4.04
N CYS A 5 -15.73 -3.85 -3.01
CA CYS A 5 -14.54 -3.01 -3.11
C CYS A 5 -13.54 -3.34 -2.02
N ASP A 6 -12.29 -3.11 -2.30
CA ASP A 6 -11.19 -3.29 -1.35
C ASP A 6 -10.70 -1.93 -0.86
N VAL A 7 -10.23 -1.88 0.38
CA VAL A 7 -9.66 -0.68 1.00
C VAL A 7 -8.53 -1.07 1.97
N TYR A 8 -7.45 -0.31 1.97
CA TYR A 8 -6.42 -0.39 3.02
C TYR A 8 -6.49 0.88 3.91
N PRO A 9 -6.20 0.79 5.21
CA PRO A 9 -6.41 1.88 6.16
C PRO A 9 -5.22 2.84 6.24
N TYR A 10 -4.74 3.38 5.11
CA TYR A 10 -3.65 4.36 5.07
C TYR A 10 -3.95 5.45 4.07
N THR A 11 -3.52 6.67 4.36
CA THR A 11 -3.68 7.83 3.49
C THR A 11 -2.72 7.86 2.31
N ALA A 12 -1.71 7.02 2.34
CA ALA A 12 -0.74 6.89 1.26
C ALA A 12 -0.88 5.56 0.51
N GLY A 13 -0.64 5.60 -0.78
CA GLY A 13 -0.42 4.47 -1.66
C GLY A 13 1.05 4.08 -1.76
N SER A 14 1.33 2.99 -2.47
CA SER A 14 2.68 2.62 -2.90
C SER A 14 2.60 1.89 -4.23
N THR A 15 3.26 2.46 -5.24
CA THR A 15 3.27 1.94 -6.60
C THR A 15 4.54 2.37 -7.34
N GLN A 16 4.61 2.11 -8.64
CA GLN A 16 5.73 2.55 -9.47
C GLN A 16 5.58 4.02 -9.85
N LEU A 17 6.67 4.78 -9.81
CA LEU A 17 6.69 6.20 -10.19
C LEU A 17 6.23 6.45 -11.63
N LEU A 18 6.34 5.46 -12.51
CA LEU A 18 5.81 5.52 -13.87
C LEU A 18 4.31 5.87 -13.94
N HIS A 19 3.54 5.57 -12.89
CA HIS A 19 2.10 5.81 -12.86
C HIS A 19 1.71 7.30 -12.74
N ILE A 20 2.68 8.20 -12.51
CA ILE A 20 2.43 9.65 -12.65
C ILE A 20 2.34 10.11 -14.11
N LEU A 21 2.80 9.28 -15.06
CA LEU A 21 2.77 9.58 -16.48
C LEU A 21 1.41 9.18 -17.10
N PRO A 22 0.87 9.98 -18.04
CA PRO A 22 -0.30 9.55 -18.80
C PRO A 22 -0.03 8.24 -19.54
N PRO A 23 -1.01 7.31 -19.63
CA PRO A 23 -0.82 5.97 -20.20
C PRO A 23 -0.29 5.94 -21.64
N ASP A 24 -0.61 6.94 -22.44
CA ASP A 24 -0.12 7.08 -23.81
C ASP A 24 1.40 7.31 -23.89
N TYR A 25 2.01 7.88 -22.85
CA TYR A 25 3.47 8.02 -22.73
C TYR A 25 4.18 6.71 -22.41
N LEU A 26 3.49 5.69 -21.93
CA LEU A 26 4.04 4.39 -21.55
C LEU A 26 4.06 3.37 -22.70
N THR A 27 3.61 3.75 -23.89
CA THR A 27 3.51 2.85 -25.06
C THR A 27 4.86 2.60 -25.74
N GLY A 28 5.02 1.43 -26.38
CA GLY A 28 6.19 1.10 -27.20
C GLY A 28 7.35 0.42 -26.46
N GLY A 29 7.13 0.05 -25.19
CA GLY A 29 8.17 -0.58 -24.34
C GLY A 29 9.09 0.44 -23.65
N MET A 30 9.87 -0.03 -22.68
CA MET A 30 10.63 0.84 -21.77
C MET A 30 11.67 1.70 -22.49
N GLU A 31 12.36 1.17 -23.50
CA GLU A 31 13.35 1.95 -24.27
C GLU A 31 12.70 3.16 -24.95
N ALA A 32 11.51 2.99 -25.53
CA ALA A 32 10.78 4.09 -26.15
C ALA A 32 10.28 5.11 -25.10
N VAL A 33 9.92 4.67 -23.89
CA VAL A 33 9.58 5.55 -22.77
C VAL A 33 10.80 6.37 -22.36
N VAL A 34 11.95 5.74 -22.15
CA VAL A 34 13.21 6.41 -21.78
C VAL A 34 13.61 7.45 -22.82
N GLU A 35 13.50 7.11 -24.12
CA GLU A 35 13.79 8.05 -25.20
C GLU A 35 12.88 9.28 -25.17
N ARG A 36 11.56 9.08 -24.99
CA ARG A 36 10.59 10.19 -24.82
C ARG A 36 10.93 11.06 -23.62
N LEU A 37 11.26 10.46 -22.47
CA LEU A 37 11.57 11.19 -21.25
C LEU A 37 12.87 12.00 -21.35
N ARG A 38 13.79 11.65 -22.26
CA ARG A 38 15.00 12.43 -22.56
C ARG A 38 14.75 13.60 -23.50
N ASP A 39 13.69 13.56 -24.30
CA ASP A 39 13.36 14.62 -25.25
C ASP A 39 12.73 15.83 -24.54
N LYS A 40 13.38 16.98 -24.65
CA LYS A 40 12.92 18.23 -24.04
C LYS A 40 11.60 18.77 -24.62
N VAL A 41 11.29 18.45 -25.87
CA VAL A 41 10.03 18.86 -26.51
C VAL A 41 8.90 18.02 -25.89
N VAL A 42 9.09 16.71 -25.83
CA VAL A 42 8.15 15.78 -25.23
C VAL A 42 7.91 16.11 -23.75
N ARG A 43 8.94 16.46 -22.99
CA ARG A 43 8.77 16.90 -21.57
C ARG A 43 7.89 18.15 -21.43
N ARG A 44 7.95 19.10 -22.36
CA ARG A 44 7.07 20.29 -22.35
C ARG A 44 5.62 19.92 -22.64
N GLU A 45 5.41 19.03 -23.60
CA GLU A 45 4.07 18.50 -23.91
C GLU A 45 3.50 17.72 -22.72
N LEU A 46 4.34 16.89 -22.08
CA LEU A 46 3.98 16.17 -20.86
C LEU A 46 3.61 17.12 -19.72
N ALA A 47 4.38 18.20 -19.51
CA ALA A 47 4.06 19.21 -18.50
C ALA A 47 2.66 19.81 -18.72
N ALA A 48 2.36 20.23 -19.95
CA ALA A 48 1.05 20.76 -20.31
C ALA A 48 -0.08 19.71 -20.14
N ARG A 49 0.22 18.44 -20.41
CA ARG A 49 -0.71 17.34 -20.24
C ARG A 49 -1.05 17.07 -18.78
N ILE A 50 -0.04 17.06 -17.89
CA ILE A 50 -0.20 16.92 -16.43
C ILE A 50 -0.94 18.14 -15.87
N GLU A 51 -0.56 19.36 -16.27
CA GLU A 51 -1.26 20.57 -15.81
C GLU A 51 -2.75 20.55 -16.18
N SER A 52 -3.11 20.05 -17.36
CA SER A 52 -4.52 19.91 -17.78
C SER A 52 -5.30 18.89 -16.95
N GLY A 53 -4.67 17.81 -16.48
CA GLY A 53 -5.28 16.72 -15.73
C GLY A 53 -6.38 15.97 -16.48
N VAL A 54 -6.40 16.04 -17.83
CA VAL A 54 -7.49 15.47 -18.64
C VAL A 54 -7.14 14.07 -19.15
N GLY A 55 -8.04 13.12 -18.86
CA GLY A 55 -8.05 11.79 -19.47
C GLY A 55 -7.12 10.76 -18.86
N PHE A 56 -6.62 10.98 -17.64
CA PHE A 56 -5.90 10.01 -16.84
C PHE A 56 -5.99 10.37 -15.34
N ASP A 57 -5.68 9.40 -14.48
CA ASP A 57 -5.63 9.62 -13.03
C ASP A 57 -4.28 10.29 -12.70
N ASP A 58 -4.35 11.56 -12.37
CA ASP A 58 -3.17 12.40 -12.14
C ASP A 58 -2.74 12.33 -10.67
N ILE A 59 -1.86 11.39 -10.35
CA ILE A 59 -1.31 11.20 -9.00
C ILE A 59 -0.55 12.46 -8.54
N ALA A 60 0.19 13.11 -9.42
CA ALA A 60 0.92 14.32 -9.07
C ALA A 60 -0.01 15.48 -8.67
N LYS A 61 -1.21 15.54 -9.25
CA LYS A 61 -2.24 16.51 -8.87
C LYS A 61 -2.95 16.14 -7.57
N LEU A 62 -3.18 14.84 -7.34
CA LEU A 62 -3.84 14.33 -6.12
C LEU A 62 -2.94 14.47 -4.89
N ALA A 63 -1.70 14.00 -4.99
CA ALA A 63 -0.74 13.98 -3.87
C ALA A 63 0.05 15.28 -3.73
N GLY A 64 0.22 16.05 -4.81
CA GLY A 64 1.24 17.10 -4.89
C GLY A 64 2.65 16.51 -5.05
N TRP A 65 3.58 17.29 -5.60
CA TRP A 65 4.97 16.85 -5.74
C TRP A 65 5.68 16.64 -4.41
N ASP A 66 5.25 17.32 -3.36
CA ASP A 66 5.70 17.19 -1.98
C ASP A 66 5.10 15.98 -1.25
N GLY A 67 4.01 15.44 -1.76
CA GLY A 67 3.38 14.21 -1.25
C GLY A 67 3.87 12.93 -1.91
N ILE A 68 4.82 12.98 -2.86
CA ILE A 68 5.36 11.81 -3.57
C ILE A 68 6.80 11.58 -3.14
N TYR A 69 7.06 10.46 -2.42
CA TYR A 69 8.37 10.06 -1.89
C TYR A 69 8.94 8.89 -2.66
N LEU A 70 10.21 8.95 -3.06
CA LEU A 70 10.87 7.84 -3.74
C LEU A 70 11.39 6.81 -2.73
N THR A 71 11.04 5.55 -2.92
CA THR A 71 11.32 4.48 -1.94
C THR A 71 12.27 3.40 -2.43
N SER A 72 12.50 3.29 -3.73
CA SER A 72 13.45 2.34 -4.31
C SER A 72 14.12 2.98 -5.52
N LEU A 73 15.44 3.01 -5.52
CA LEU A 73 16.31 3.50 -6.59
C LEU A 73 17.48 2.52 -6.73
N HIS A 74 17.78 2.06 -7.95
CA HIS A 74 18.77 1.02 -8.22
C HIS A 74 20.14 1.58 -8.63
N CYS A 75 20.17 2.74 -9.29
CA CYS A 75 21.41 3.40 -9.66
C CYS A 75 22.09 3.99 -8.43
N PRO A 76 23.36 3.64 -8.13
CA PRO A 76 24.06 4.12 -6.93
C PRO A 76 24.12 5.65 -6.81
N GLU A 77 24.20 6.37 -7.94
CA GLU A 77 24.18 7.82 -8.00
C GLU A 77 22.84 8.44 -7.59
N ASP A 78 21.75 7.67 -7.67
CA ASP A 78 20.40 8.12 -7.31
C ASP A 78 20.00 7.74 -5.87
N HIS A 79 20.75 6.85 -5.19
CA HIS A 79 20.50 6.49 -3.81
C HIS A 79 20.34 7.67 -2.83
N PRO A 80 21.06 8.82 -3.00
CA PRO A 80 20.87 9.98 -2.14
C PRO A 80 19.45 10.58 -2.19
N TYR A 81 18.66 10.28 -3.21
CA TYR A 81 17.28 10.75 -3.35
C TYR A 81 16.25 9.83 -2.69
N GLN A 82 16.66 8.63 -2.27
CA GLN A 82 15.75 7.69 -1.61
C GLN A 82 15.26 8.25 -0.27
N GLY A 83 13.93 8.17 -0.05
CA GLY A 83 13.28 8.73 1.13
C GLY A 83 12.96 10.23 1.03
N HIS A 84 13.37 10.92 -0.04
CA HIS A 84 13.01 12.30 -0.32
C HIS A 84 11.76 12.39 -1.19
N ASN A 85 11.01 13.49 -1.04
CA ASN A 85 9.90 13.80 -1.94
C ASN A 85 10.40 14.50 -3.22
N LEU A 86 9.55 14.54 -4.24
CA LEU A 86 9.92 15.10 -5.55
C LEU A 86 10.22 16.61 -5.53
N MET A 87 9.68 17.37 -4.58
CA MET A 87 10.04 18.79 -4.41
C MET A 87 11.46 18.96 -3.85
N GLU A 88 11.83 18.16 -2.85
CA GLU A 88 13.18 18.14 -2.27
C GLU A 88 14.20 17.69 -3.30
N ILE A 89 13.90 16.64 -4.06
CA ILE A 89 14.75 16.12 -5.14
C ILE A 89 14.93 17.18 -6.23
N ALA A 90 13.87 17.88 -6.62
CA ALA A 90 13.93 18.96 -7.59
C ALA A 90 14.87 20.07 -7.15
N ALA A 91 14.81 20.45 -5.88
CA ALA A 91 15.71 21.44 -5.30
C ALA A 91 17.18 20.95 -5.31
N LEU A 92 17.44 19.69 -4.96
CA LEU A 92 18.77 19.09 -4.99
C LEU A 92 19.34 19.00 -6.42
N MET A 93 18.50 18.69 -7.41
CA MET A 93 18.87 18.60 -8.82
C MET A 93 18.92 19.98 -9.53
N GLY A 94 18.41 21.04 -8.90
CA GLY A 94 18.38 22.39 -9.47
C GLY A 94 17.43 22.54 -10.67
N GLN A 95 16.32 21.79 -10.68
CA GLN A 95 15.33 21.81 -11.76
C GLN A 95 13.90 21.67 -11.20
N ASP A 96 12.88 21.67 -12.07
CA ASP A 96 11.50 21.48 -11.64
C ASP A 96 11.19 19.98 -11.32
N PRO A 97 10.14 19.70 -10.54
CA PRO A 97 9.82 18.33 -10.11
C PRO A 97 9.57 17.37 -11.26
N LEU A 98 8.87 17.77 -12.32
CA LEU A 98 8.59 16.92 -13.45
C LEU A 98 9.86 16.59 -14.24
N SER A 99 10.74 17.58 -14.45
CA SER A 99 12.04 17.37 -15.11
C SER A 99 12.91 16.39 -14.31
N SER A 100 12.95 16.54 -12.98
CA SER A 100 13.65 15.62 -12.07
C SER A 100 13.10 14.22 -12.16
N CYS A 101 11.77 14.08 -12.11
CA CYS A 101 11.08 12.82 -12.26
C CYS A 101 11.41 12.14 -13.60
N CYS A 102 11.32 12.88 -14.71
CA CYS A 102 11.63 12.34 -16.04
C CYS A 102 13.09 11.88 -16.16
N GLU A 103 14.02 12.61 -15.55
CA GLU A 103 15.43 12.28 -15.55
C GLU A 103 15.72 11.02 -14.76
N LEU A 104 15.17 10.91 -13.55
CA LEU A 104 15.29 9.73 -12.71
C LEU A 104 14.66 8.50 -13.37
N LEU A 105 13.43 8.60 -13.86
CA LEU A 105 12.78 7.51 -14.61
C LEU A 105 13.58 7.06 -15.82
N ALA A 106 14.24 7.98 -16.53
CA ALA A 106 15.07 7.63 -17.69
C ALA A 106 16.40 6.94 -17.29
N ARG A 107 17.00 7.30 -16.14
CA ARG A 107 18.23 6.65 -15.63
C ARG A 107 17.94 5.27 -15.05
N GLU A 108 16.88 5.16 -14.30
CA GLU A 108 16.42 3.95 -13.61
C GLU A 108 15.64 2.99 -14.53
N HIS A 109 15.52 3.28 -15.81
CA HIS A 109 14.70 2.50 -16.76
C HIS A 109 13.28 2.23 -16.24
N GLY A 110 12.67 3.24 -15.58
CA GLY A 110 11.34 3.17 -15.00
C GLY A 110 11.22 2.36 -13.69
N GLN A 111 12.31 1.81 -13.18
CA GLN A 111 12.32 0.94 -12.00
C GLN A 111 12.43 1.73 -10.70
N ILE A 112 11.48 2.63 -10.48
CA ILE A 112 11.38 3.43 -9.26
C ILE A 112 10.05 3.12 -8.59
N THR A 113 10.07 2.83 -7.29
CA THR A 113 8.85 2.79 -6.47
C THR A 113 8.69 4.08 -5.68
N MET A 114 7.43 4.41 -5.39
CA MET A 114 7.08 5.59 -4.62
C MET A 114 6.07 5.25 -3.51
N ILE A 115 5.97 6.15 -2.54
CA ILE A 115 4.84 6.30 -1.64
C ILE A 115 4.20 7.66 -1.96
N ASP A 116 2.88 7.66 -2.15
CA ASP A 116 2.11 8.82 -2.57
C ASP A 116 0.95 9.09 -1.62
N PHE A 117 0.96 10.27 -0.96
CA PHE A 117 -0.06 10.68 0.01
C PHE A 117 -1.25 11.34 -0.72
N MET A 118 -2.18 10.51 -1.23
CA MET A 118 -3.27 10.96 -2.09
C MET A 118 -4.68 10.80 -1.51
N ALA A 119 -4.83 10.20 -0.33
CA ALA A 119 -6.13 9.95 0.28
C ALA A 119 -6.29 10.71 1.60
N SER A 120 -7.54 11.02 1.97
CA SER A 120 -7.90 11.57 3.28
C SER A 120 -8.38 10.48 4.22
N GLU A 121 -8.22 10.67 5.53
CA GLU A 121 -8.79 9.76 6.53
C GLU A 121 -10.31 9.76 6.51
N GLU A 122 -10.93 10.88 6.15
CA GLU A 122 -12.37 11.01 6.01
C GLU A 122 -12.91 10.08 4.91
N ASP A 123 -12.26 10.07 3.75
CA ASP A 123 -12.63 9.19 2.64
C ASP A 123 -12.42 7.72 3.00
N ILE A 124 -11.31 7.39 3.68
CA ILE A 124 -11.05 6.04 4.19
C ILE A 124 -12.15 5.61 5.15
N CYS A 125 -12.54 6.46 6.10
CA CYS A 125 -13.61 6.17 7.04
C CYS A 125 -14.95 5.93 6.32
N GLU A 126 -15.26 6.70 5.29
CA GLU A 126 -16.48 6.53 4.51
C GLU A 126 -16.49 5.20 3.75
N ILE A 127 -15.37 4.85 3.11
CA ILE A 127 -15.22 3.57 2.41
C ILE A 127 -15.26 2.40 3.40
N LEU A 128 -14.60 2.52 4.56
CA LEU A 128 -14.63 1.52 5.62
C LEU A 128 -16.04 1.25 6.14
N ARG A 129 -16.90 2.27 6.23
CA ARG A 129 -18.31 2.11 6.66
C ARG A 129 -19.18 1.44 5.62
N SER A 130 -18.79 1.45 4.36
CA SER A 130 -19.57 0.81 3.30
C SER A 130 -19.74 -0.68 3.56
N PRO A 131 -20.95 -1.25 3.43
CA PRO A 131 -21.16 -2.70 3.57
C PRO A 131 -20.51 -3.51 2.44
N LEU A 132 -20.07 -2.86 1.38
CA LEU A 132 -19.45 -3.49 0.22
C LEU A 132 -17.93 -3.65 0.37
N SER A 133 -17.30 -2.95 1.32
CA SER A 133 -15.84 -2.96 1.44
C SER A 133 -15.30 -4.19 2.19
N CYS A 134 -14.18 -4.70 1.70
CA CYS A 134 -13.27 -5.59 2.40
C CYS A 134 -12.01 -4.84 2.79
N VAL A 135 -11.40 -5.17 3.92
CA VAL A 135 -10.10 -4.61 4.28
C VAL A 135 -8.99 -5.53 3.76
N ILE A 136 -8.09 -4.95 3.00
CA ILE A 136 -6.90 -5.61 2.46
C ILE A 136 -5.64 -4.85 2.87
N SER A 137 -4.47 -5.41 2.65
CA SER A 137 -3.20 -4.70 2.84
C SER A 137 -2.72 -4.02 1.55
N ASP A 138 -3.07 -4.54 0.39
CA ASP A 138 -2.50 -4.13 -0.90
C ASP A 138 -0.96 -4.09 -0.87
N ALA A 139 -0.36 -4.99 -0.06
CA ALA A 139 1.06 -5.00 0.21
C ALA A 139 1.84 -5.49 -1.01
N THR A 140 2.84 -4.71 -1.40
CA THR A 140 3.86 -5.09 -2.36
C THR A 140 5.18 -5.33 -1.63
N TYR A 141 5.97 -6.28 -2.12
CA TYR A 141 7.24 -6.68 -1.51
C TYR A 141 8.36 -6.46 -2.53
N PRO A 142 8.82 -5.23 -2.75
CA PRO A 142 10.00 -5.00 -3.58
C PRO A 142 11.20 -5.68 -2.95
N THR A 143 12.14 -6.13 -3.79
CA THR A 143 13.37 -6.80 -3.33
C THR A 143 14.36 -5.84 -2.68
N GLU A 144 14.24 -4.55 -2.99
CA GLU A 144 15.12 -3.49 -2.52
C GLU A 144 14.29 -2.23 -2.22
N GLY A 145 14.84 -1.34 -1.38
CA GLY A 145 14.22 -0.09 -1.03
C GLY A 145 13.33 -0.13 0.22
N GLN A 146 12.61 0.95 0.45
CA GLN A 146 11.77 1.16 1.61
C GLN A 146 10.35 0.65 1.34
N LEU A 147 9.82 -0.18 2.23
CA LEU A 147 8.46 -0.70 2.16
C LEU A 147 7.44 0.33 2.67
N HIS A 148 6.19 0.15 2.29
CA HIS A 148 5.07 0.85 2.92
C HIS A 148 4.72 0.15 4.26
N PRO A 149 4.37 0.86 5.35
CA PRO A 149 4.03 0.26 6.65
C PRO A 149 2.86 -0.72 6.60
N ARG A 150 1.99 -0.63 5.59
CA ARG A 150 0.88 -1.58 5.37
C ARG A 150 1.31 -3.04 5.24
N VAL A 151 2.59 -3.29 4.95
CA VAL A 151 3.16 -4.65 4.87
C VAL A 151 3.11 -5.35 6.22
N CYS A 152 3.48 -4.66 7.30
CA CYS A 152 3.56 -5.23 8.65
C CYS A 152 2.47 -4.72 9.61
N GLY A 153 1.95 -3.51 9.40
CA GLY A 153 1.05 -2.81 10.33
C GLY A 153 -0.44 -2.86 9.99
N ASN A 154 -0.82 -3.22 8.77
CA ASN A 154 -2.16 -3.00 8.20
C ASN A 154 -3.33 -3.37 9.13
N VAL A 155 -3.35 -4.58 9.66
CA VAL A 155 -4.45 -5.07 10.53
C VAL A 155 -4.45 -4.32 11.86
N THR A 156 -3.27 -4.12 12.45
CA THR A 156 -3.14 -3.45 13.74
C THR A 156 -3.49 -1.98 13.61
N HIS A 157 -3.06 -1.30 12.55
CA HIS A 157 -3.45 0.08 12.26
C HIS A 157 -4.96 0.25 12.14
N LEU A 158 -5.64 -0.63 11.39
CA LEU A 158 -7.11 -0.62 11.34
C LEU A 158 -7.72 -0.71 12.73
N LEU A 159 -7.29 -1.70 13.52
CA LEU A 159 -7.91 -2.02 14.81
C LEU A 159 -7.57 -0.98 15.88
N GLU A 160 -6.34 -0.48 15.95
CA GLU A 160 -5.91 0.54 16.91
C GLU A 160 -6.51 1.90 16.53
N HIS A 161 -6.21 2.40 15.33
CA HIS A 161 -6.55 3.76 14.93
C HIS A 161 -8.01 3.93 14.51
N PHE A 162 -8.48 3.16 13.51
CA PHE A 162 -9.84 3.37 12.98
C PHE A 162 -10.94 2.80 13.86
N VAL A 163 -10.67 1.72 14.62
CA VAL A 163 -11.66 1.15 15.55
C VAL A 163 -11.50 1.72 16.94
N GLY A 164 -10.30 1.62 17.53
CA GLY A 164 -10.04 1.99 18.92
C GLY A 164 -10.08 3.49 19.18
N GLU A 165 -9.39 4.28 18.36
CA GLU A 165 -9.26 5.74 18.58
C GLU A 165 -10.37 6.53 17.91
N LYS A 166 -10.63 6.28 16.60
CA LYS A 166 -11.61 7.05 15.82
C LYS A 166 -13.06 6.55 15.96
N GLY A 167 -13.26 5.28 16.32
CA GLY A 167 -14.60 4.69 16.36
C GLY A 167 -15.29 4.68 14.98
N ALA A 168 -14.51 4.61 13.90
CA ALA A 168 -15.04 4.58 12.53
C ALA A 168 -15.87 3.33 12.24
N LEU A 169 -15.51 2.21 12.89
CA LEU A 169 -16.20 0.91 12.86
C LEU A 169 -16.36 0.38 14.29
N SER A 170 -17.35 -0.50 14.51
CA SER A 170 -17.33 -1.38 15.69
C SER A 170 -16.30 -2.50 15.53
N TRP A 171 -15.90 -3.14 16.63
CA TRP A 171 -15.01 -4.30 16.64
C TRP A 171 -15.55 -5.43 15.75
N GLU A 172 -16.86 -5.72 15.86
CA GLU A 172 -17.53 -6.76 15.07
C GLU A 172 -17.50 -6.44 13.57
N GLN A 173 -17.74 -5.16 13.20
CA GLN A 173 -17.70 -4.72 11.83
C GLN A 173 -16.28 -4.85 11.24
N ALA A 174 -15.26 -4.44 11.98
CA ALA A 174 -13.87 -4.54 11.55
C ALA A 174 -13.44 -6.00 11.38
N VAL A 175 -13.73 -6.85 12.37
CA VAL A 175 -13.42 -8.30 12.29
C VAL A 175 -14.15 -8.95 11.11
N HIS A 176 -15.44 -8.63 10.90
CA HIS A 176 -16.18 -9.15 9.75
C HIS A 176 -15.52 -8.77 8.41
N LYS A 177 -15.08 -7.52 8.26
CA LYS A 177 -14.41 -7.01 7.05
C LYS A 177 -13.02 -7.60 6.80
N LEU A 178 -12.34 -8.04 7.86
CA LEU A 178 -11.04 -8.70 7.80
C LEU A 178 -11.12 -10.21 7.58
N THR A 179 -12.27 -10.84 7.85
CA THR A 179 -12.37 -12.31 7.93
C THR A 179 -13.51 -12.87 7.07
N GLU A 180 -14.73 -12.84 7.56
CA GLU A 180 -15.86 -13.48 6.90
C GLU A 180 -16.18 -12.86 5.54
N ARG A 181 -16.16 -11.52 5.45
CA ARG A 181 -16.47 -10.81 4.22
C ARG A 181 -15.53 -11.19 3.07
N PRO A 182 -14.18 -11.08 3.20
CA PRO A 182 -13.27 -11.54 2.15
C PRO A 182 -13.37 -13.05 1.88
N ALA A 183 -13.60 -13.89 2.90
CA ALA A 183 -13.81 -15.31 2.68
C ALA A 183 -15.04 -15.60 1.80
N GLN A 184 -16.13 -14.85 1.97
CA GLN A 184 -17.32 -14.94 1.12
C GLN A 184 -17.06 -14.44 -0.31
N VAL A 185 -16.33 -13.34 -0.47
CA VAL A 185 -15.97 -12.77 -1.79
C VAL A 185 -15.13 -13.77 -2.58
N LEU A 186 -14.12 -14.35 -1.93
CA LEU A 186 -13.19 -15.32 -2.51
C LEU A 186 -13.74 -16.76 -2.53
N ARG A 187 -14.95 -16.98 -2.00
CA ARG A 187 -15.61 -18.31 -1.91
C ARG A 187 -14.78 -19.35 -1.15
N LEU A 188 -14.09 -18.91 -0.08
CA LEU A 188 -13.30 -19.80 0.78
C LEU A 188 -14.22 -20.55 1.76
N GLY A 189 -14.52 -21.81 1.47
CA GLY A 189 -15.28 -22.65 2.38
C GLY A 189 -14.51 -22.94 3.67
N GLY A 190 -15.19 -22.91 4.82
CA GLY A 190 -14.58 -23.24 6.13
C GLY A 190 -13.67 -22.15 6.72
N LYS A 191 -13.65 -20.93 6.15
CA LYS A 191 -12.81 -19.82 6.60
C LYS A 191 -13.64 -18.62 7.06
N GLY A 192 -13.03 -17.74 7.87
CA GLY A 192 -13.56 -16.43 8.25
C GLY A 192 -14.59 -16.44 9.39
N ARG A 193 -14.88 -17.59 10.01
CA ARG A 193 -15.81 -17.73 11.15
C ARG A 193 -15.26 -18.66 12.23
N LEU A 194 -15.62 -18.37 13.48
CA LEU A 194 -15.45 -19.28 14.61
C LEU A 194 -16.72 -20.15 14.74
N ALA A 195 -16.72 -21.32 14.09
CA ALA A 195 -17.84 -22.26 14.12
C ALA A 195 -17.34 -23.71 14.03
N ALA A 196 -18.13 -24.66 14.53
CA ALA A 196 -17.82 -26.09 14.40
C ALA A 196 -17.73 -26.50 12.92
N GLY A 197 -16.66 -27.19 12.56
CA GLY A 197 -16.40 -27.60 11.18
C GLY A 197 -15.64 -26.58 10.33
N TYR A 198 -15.32 -25.40 10.89
CA TYR A 198 -14.44 -24.42 10.27
C TYR A 198 -12.97 -24.65 10.66
N ASP A 199 -12.06 -24.18 9.83
CA ASP A 199 -10.63 -24.25 10.11
C ASP A 199 -10.29 -23.40 11.35
N ALA A 200 -9.40 -23.92 12.17
CA ALA A 200 -8.96 -23.24 13.40
C ALA A 200 -7.87 -22.19 13.11
N ASP A 201 -8.24 -21.18 12.32
CA ASP A 201 -7.45 -19.97 12.10
C ASP A 201 -7.98 -18.89 13.06
N ILE A 202 -7.27 -18.68 14.17
CA ILE A 202 -7.80 -17.90 15.31
C ILE A 202 -6.77 -16.89 15.76
N CYS A 203 -7.17 -15.61 15.85
CA CYS A 203 -6.40 -14.56 16.51
C CYS A 203 -6.99 -14.25 17.88
N VAL A 204 -6.13 -14.17 18.90
CA VAL A 204 -6.48 -13.74 20.27
C VAL A 204 -5.63 -12.51 20.59
N PHE A 205 -6.28 -11.40 20.90
CA PHE A 205 -5.61 -10.14 21.20
C PHE A 205 -6.35 -9.35 22.30
N GLU A 206 -5.62 -8.50 22.99
CA GLU A 206 -6.18 -7.52 23.91
C GLU A 206 -6.34 -6.19 23.17
N PRO A 207 -7.58 -5.68 22.98
CA PRO A 207 -7.82 -4.46 22.22
C PRO A 207 -6.98 -3.24 22.64
N LYS A 208 -6.78 -3.06 23.97
CA LYS A 208 -6.00 -1.95 24.51
C LYS A 208 -4.49 -2.13 24.42
N ALA A 209 -4.02 -3.32 24.09
CA ALA A 209 -2.60 -3.63 23.94
C ALA A 209 -2.17 -3.68 22.47
N LEU A 210 -3.13 -3.57 21.55
CA LEU A 210 -2.80 -3.47 20.13
C LEU A 210 -2.03 -2.19 19.89
N HIS A 211 -0.89 -2.31 19.23
CA HIS A 211 -0.05 -1.17 18.87
C HIS A 211 0.66 -1.41 17.56
N GLU A 212 0.39 -0.55 16.57
CA GLU A 212 1.15 -0.49 15.33
C GLU A 212 2.53 0.11 15.61
N ARG A 213 3.58 -0.56 15.17
CA ARG A 213 4.96 -0.07 15.26
C ARG A 213 5.55 0.29 13.91
N ALA A 214 4.94 -0.24 12.83
CA ALA A 214 5.38 0.06 11.48
C ALA A 214 5.15 1.54 11.16
N THR A 215 6.17 2.20 10.63
CA THR A 215 6.12 3.59 10.20
C THR A 215 6.64 3.71 8.77
N TYR A 216 6.49 4.88 8.15
CA TYR A 216 7.06 5.11 6.81
C TYR A 216 8.59 5.10 6.81
N THR A 217 9.24 5.31 7.96
CA THR A 217 10.71 5.20 8.13
C THR A 217 11.17 3.82 8.56
N ASP A 218 10.35 3.12 9.36
CA ASP A 218 10.60 1.77 9.88
C ASP A 218 9.42 0.83 9.58
N PRO A 219 9.19 0.48 8.30
CA PRO A 219 7.96 -0.21 7.87
C PRO A 219 7.88 -1.68 8.27
N CYS A 220 8.98 -2.30 8.68
CA CYS A 220 9.05 -3.73 9.02
C CYS A 220 8.94 -4.02 10.52
N GLU A 221 8.71 -2.99 11.34
CA GLU A 221 8.49 -3.19 12.77
C GLU A 221 7.25 -4.04 13.03
N THR A 222 7.43 -5.09 13.83
CA THR A 222 6.33 -6.03 14.14
C THR A 222 5.35 -5.39 15.12
N SER A 223 4.08 -5.42 14.78
CA SER A 223 2.98 -4.96 15.65
C SER A 223 2.94 -5.70 16.99
N GLN A 224 2.41 -5.05 18.02
CA GLN A 224 2.25 -5.60 19.36
C GLN A 224 0.76 -5.89 19.67
N GLY A 225 0.52 -6.67 20.74
CA GLY A 225 -0.82 -6.92 21.27
C GLY A 225 -1.49 -8.21 20.78
N MET A 226 -0.93 -8.92 19.80
CA MET A 226 -1.40 -10.25 19.41
C MET A 226 -0.88 -11.29 20.40
N THR A 227 -1.76 -11.78 21.28
CA THR A 227 -1.38 -12.76 22.31
C THR A 227 -1.18 -14.16 21.72
N HIS A 228 -2.12 -14.58 20.87
CA HIS A 228 -2.05 -15.88 20.18
C HIS A 228 -2.53 -15.75 18.74
N VAL A 229 -1.86 -16.46 17.85
CA VAL A 229 -2.31 -16.70 16.48
C VAL A 229 -2.20 -18.19 16.19
N LEU A 230 -3.33 -18.80 15.84
CA LEU A 230 -3.40 -20.18 15.40
C LEU A 230 -3.64 -20.22 13.89
N VAL A 231 -2.95 -21.13 13.22
CA VAL A 231 -3.14 -21.43 11.80
C VAL A 231 -3.37 -22.95 11.68
N ASN A 232 -4.52 -23.35 11.17
CA ASN A 232 -4.95 -24.76 11.13
C ASN A 232 -4.79 -25.48 12.50
N GLY A 233 -5.14 -24.79 13.60
CA GLY A 233 -5.10 -25.32 14.94
C GLY A 233 -3.71 -25.35 15.63
N ALA A 234 -2.65 -24.97 14.94
CA ALA A 234 -1.32 -24.87 15.54
C ALA A 234 -0.95 -23.41 15.85
N PHE A 235 -0.29 -23.16 16.96
CA PHE A 235 0.15 -21.83 17.34
C PHE A 235 1.28 -21.36 16.42
N ALA A 236 1.05 -20.34 15.63
CA ALA A 236 2.08 -19.56 14.93
C ALA A 236 2.66 -18.49 15.87
N ILE A 237 1.80 -17.88 16.72
CA ILE A 237 2.20 -17.00 17.82
C ILE A 237 1.59 -17.56 19.11
N ARG A 238 2.40 -17.66 20.16
CA ARG A 238 1.96 -18.09 21.49
C ARG A 238 2.54 -17.17 22.54
N ASN A 239 1.68 -16.56 23.39
CA ASN A 239 2.08 -15.58 24.39
C ASN A 239 2.88 -14.40 23.81
N GLY A 240 2.51 -13.94 22.60
CA GLY A 240 3.19 -12.85 21.90
C GLY A 240 4.48 -13.22 21.16
N GLU A 241 4.91 -14.48 21.23
CA GLU A 241 6.16 -14.94 20.60
C GLU A 241 5.91 -15.89 19.42
N MET A 242 6.69 -15.73 18.35
CA MET A 242 6.67 -16.63 17.19
C MET A 242 7.15 -18.02 17.57
N THR A 243 6.38 -19.05 17.21
CA THR A 243 6.73 -20.45 17.53
C THR A 243 7.61 -21.12 16.47
N GLY A 244 7.65 -20.55 15.26
CA GLY A 244 8.29 -21.16 14.09
C GLY A 244 7.43 -22.22 13.37
N GLU A 245 6.23 -22.55 13.87
CA GLU A 245 5.31 -23.50 13.22
C GLU A 245 4.76 -22.94 11.91
N LYS A 246 4.80 -23.75 10.84
CA LYS A 246 4.34 -23.41 9.49
C LYS A 246 3.23 -24.37 9.06
N LYS A 247 2.00 -24.10 9.46
CA LYS A 247 0.82 -24.94 9.18
C LYS A 247 -0.14 -24.35 8.13
N GLY A 248 0.25 -23.23 7.54
CA GLY A 248 -0.50 -22.63 6.44
C GLY A 248 -0.59 -23.55 5.22
N THR A 249 -1.72 -23.51 4.51
CA THR A 249 -1.96 -24.24 3.27
C THR A 249 -2.26 -23.27 2.15
N VAL A 250 -1.88 -23.65 0.92
CA VAL A 250 -2.25 -22.87 -0.27
C VAL A 250 -3.74 -23.06 -0.52
N LEU A 251 -4.49 -21.96 -0.44
CA LEU A 251 -5.91 -21.95 -0.76
C LEU A 251 -6.09 -21.84 -2.29
N ARG A 252 -7.01 -22.62 -2.83
CA ARG A 252 -7.38 -22.55 -4.25
C ARG A 252 -8.87 -22.26 -4.34
N GLY A 253 -9.24 -21.29 -5.18
CA GLY A 253 -10.65 -21.02 -5.47
C GLY A 253 -11.33 -22.25 -6.08
N VAL A 254 -12.57 -22.48 -5.69
CA VAL A 254 -13.45 -23.55 -6.21
C VAL A 254 -14.31 -22.99 -7.33
#